data_9ba0b7aedb4d413a798696b528f324a8
#
_entry.id   9ba0b7aedb4d413a798696b528f324a8
#
_cell.length_a   1.000
_cell.length_b   1.000
_cell.length_c   1.000
_cell.angle_alpha   90.00
_cell.angle_beta   90.00
_cell.angle_gamma   90.00
#
_symmetry.space_group_name_H-M   'P 1'
#
loop_
_entity.id
_entity.type
_entity.pdbx_description
1 polymer ?
#
loop_
_entity_poly.entity_id
_entity_poly.type
_entity_poly.pdbx_seq_one_letter_code
_entity_poly.pdbx_strand_id
1 'polypeptide(L)'
;TAARTLEFPDAVLLPGLVDLHAHPACSGSKYGVDPDREFLPRGVTTVLSQGDAGADNWANYRAETIEGSRTRVRLAISISRHGESTDRPCLDDLAWLDVDACVEAIADGDELIWGIAVNCSRASAGAADPRLALELALEAARATNRPLLFGLREPDDWPFAEQLELLRPGDVVTYTFRREPHGIVAGGRVRPEVVAARERGILFDVGHGMGSLDFDELEAALADGFPPDTISTDQYAQHVGSTPQHDLPRTMSKLLAAGMPESDIFRAVTSRPAEILGLSEQAGGLRPGAPADLTLLNFRVDAPPLEDVHGTTRPGGCFEPVLTLRDGER
;
A
#
# COMPACT_ATOMS: atom_id res chain seq x y z
N THR A 1 7.85 -29.18 24.81
CA THR A 1 6.64 -29.91 24.32
C THR A 1 5.55 -28.88 24.06
N ALA A 2 4.99 -28.88 22.83
CA ALA A 2 3.89 -27.97 22.47
C ALA A 2 2.65 -28.32 23.31
N ALA A 3 1.97 -27.26 23.81
CA ALA A 3 0.70 -27.43 24.54
C ALA A 3 -0.44 -27.79 23.57
N ARG A 4 -0.33 -27.37 22.30
CA ARG A 4 -1.30 -27.62 21.24
C ARG A 4 -0.57 -27.72 19.89
N THR A 5 -1.01 -28.65 19.04
CA THR A 5 -0.58 -28.79 17.65
C THR A 5 -1.77 -28.51 16.74
N LEU A 6 -1.55 -27.72 15.71
CA LEU A 6 -2.52 -27.46 14.62
C LEU A 6 -1.91 -27.99 13.32
N GLU A 7 -2.67 -28.72 12.54
CA GLU A 7 -2.23 -29.32 11.28
C GLU A 7 -3.04 -28.75 10.12
N PHE A 8 -2.32 -28.24 9.11
CA PHE A 8 -2.88 -27.65 7.89
C PHE A 8 -2.07 -28.19 6.69
N PRO A 9 -2.33 -29.44 6.24
CA PRO A 9 -1.45 -30.15 5.30
C PRO A 9 -1.30 -29.46 3.94
N ASP A 10 -2.30 -28.68 3.51
CA ASP A 10 -2.33 -28.06 2.19
C ASP A 10 -2.11 -26.52 2.24
N ALA A 11 -1.78 -26.00 3.42
CA ALA A 11 -1.59 -24.57 3.59
C ALA A 11 -0.12 -24.17 3.53
N VAL A 12 0.16 -23.02 2.94
CA VAL A 12 1.46 -22.36 2.99
C VAL A 12 1.52 -21.49 4.25
N LEU A 13 2.58 -21.68 5.05
CA LEU A 13 2.87 -20.85 6.21
C LEU A 13 3.77 -19.68 5.77
N LEU A 14 3.30 -18.48 5.99
CA LEU A 14 4.01 -17.22 5.76
C LEU A 14 4.16 -16.42 7.06
N PRO A 15 5.11 -15.49 7.14
CA PRO A 15 4.98 -14.37 8.07
C PRO A 15 3.64 -13.68 7.87
N GLY A 16 3.12 -13.04 8.89
CA GLY A 16 1.93 -12.19 8.75
C GLY A 16 2.10 -11.21 7.59
N LEU A 17 1.10 -11.12 6.74
CA LEU A 17 1.17 -10.29 5.53
C LEU A 17 1.27 -8.80 5.92
N VAL A 18 1.94 -8.04 5.07
CA VAL A 18 2.15 -6.60 5.21
C VAL A 18 1.55 -5.91 3.99
N ASP A 19 0.52 -5.10 4.21
CA ASP A 19 -0.10 -4.25 3.19
C ASP A 19 0.49 -2.85 3.25
N LEU A 20 1.28 -2.48 2.23
CA LEU A 20 2.02 -1.21 2.23
C LEU A 20 1.14 0.00 1.89
N HIS A 21 -0.09 -0.20 1.48
CA HIS A 21 -0.99 0.87 1.07
C HIS A 21 -2.46 0.47 1.24
N ALA A 22 -3.10 1.03 2.25
CA ALA A 22 -4.54 0.88 2.50
C ALA A 22 -5.03 2.04 3.40
N HIS A 23 -6.29 1.98 3.82
CA HIS A 23 -6.93 2.98 4.67
C HIS A 23 -7.39 2.41 6.03
N PRO A 24 -6.48 1.93 6.89
CA PRO A 24 -6.82 1.48 8.23
C PRO A 24 -7.11 2.69 9.13
N ALA A 25 -8.36 2.99 9.38
CA ALA A 25 -8.77 4.04 10.30
C ALA A 25 -10.09 3.68 10.98
N CYS A 26 -10.09 3.60 12.31
CA CYS A 26 -11.29 3.34 13.11
C CYS A 26 -12.25 4.53 13.09
N SER A 27 -11.70 5.74 12.88
CA SER A 27 -12.47 6.99 12.80
C SER A 27 -11.65 8.07 12.07
N GLY A 28 -12.26 9.20 11.79
CA GLY A 28 -11.58 10.41 11.30
C GLY A 28 -11.08 10.37 9.87
N SER A 29 -11.41 9.33 9.09
CA SER A 29 -11.14 9.24 7.66
C SER A 29 -12.40 8.80 6.92
N LYS A 30 -12.71 9.48 5.80
CA LYS A 30 -13.84 9.11 4.92
C LYS A 30 -13.63 7.76 4.22
N TYR A 31 -12.39 7.30 4.13
CA TYR A 31 -12.01 6.03 3.52
C TYR A 31 -11.77 4.92 4.55
N GLY A 32 -11.72 5.29 5.84
CA GLY A 32 -11.27 4.42 6.92
C GLY A 32 -12.06 3.13 7.06
N VAL A 33 -11.35 2.05 7.35
CA VAL A 33 -11.88 0.76 7.75
C VAL A 33 -11.23 0.28 9.04
N ASP A 34 -11.99 -0.43 9.87
CA ASP A 34 -11.48 -1.04 11.10
C ASP A 34 -10.41 -2.09 10.75
N PRO A 35 -9.14 -1.89 11.15
CA PRO A 35 -8.06 -2.78 10.74
C PRO A 35 -8.19 -4.20 11.29
N ASP A 36 -8.74 -4.38 12.48
CA ASP A 36 -8.90 -5.71 13.08
C ASP A 36 -10.04 -6.51 12.44
N ARG A 37 -11.00 -5.84 11.84
CA ARG A 37 -12.12 -6.48 11.11
C ARG A 37 -11.79 -6.78 9.66
N GLU A 38 -11.05 -5.88 9.01
CA GLU A 38 -10.90 -5.95 7.55
C GLU A 38 -9.54 -6.53 7.11
N PHE A 39 -8.50 -6.45 7.96
CA PHE A 39 -7.16 -6.93 7.61
C PHE A 39 -6.77 -8.22 8.34
N LEU A 40 -6.91 -8.33 9.66
CA LEU A 40 -6.51 -9.54 10.39
C LEU A 40 -7.19 -10.81 9.87
N PRO A 41 -8.52 -10.86 9.62
CA PRO A 41 -9.15 -12.07 9.10
C PRO A 41 -8.68 -12.44 7.68
N ARG A 42 -7.98 -11.52 7.01
CA ARG A 42 -7.45 -11.68 5.66
C ARG A 42 -5.94 -11.97 5.62
N GLY A 43 -5.34 -12.28 6.76
CA GLY A 43 -3.93 -12.63 6.84
C GLY A 43 -2.98 -11.45 7.03
N VAL A 44 -3.47 -10.22 6.99
CA VAL A 44 -2.66 -9.01 7.11
C VAL A 44 -2.50 -8.64 8.58
N THR A 45 -1.26 -8.68 9.07
CA THR A 45 -0.92 -8.36 10.47
C THR A 45 -0.29 -6.97 10.62
N THR A 46 0.14 -6.39 9.51
CA THR A 46 0.76 -5.05 9.46
C THR A 46 0.23 -4.30 8.25
N VAL A 47 -0.15 -3.04 8.44
CA VAL A 47 -0.68 -2.20 7.35
C VAL A 47 -0.17 -0.76 7.47
N LEU A 48 0.17 -0.16 6.31
CA LEU A 48 0.50 1.26 6.21
C LEU A 48 -0.73 2.03 5.75
N SER A 49 -1.10 3.05 6.51
CA SER A 49 -2.15 4.00 6.13
C SER A 49 -1.61 5.01 5.12
N GLN A 50 -2.36 5.21 4.05
CA GLN A 50 -2.07 6.20 3.01
C GLN A 50 -2.85 7.50 3.30
N GLY A 51 -2.33 8.32 4.23
CA GLY A 51 -2.82 9.68 4.42
C GLY A 51 -4.15 9.82 5.16
N ASP A 52 -4.63 8.80 5.86
CA ASP A 52 -5.88 8.89 6.62
C ASP A 52 -5.87 10.01 7.65
N ALA A 53 -4.68 10.30 8.22
CA ALA A 53 -4.47 11.40 9.14
C ALA A 53 -3.47 12.42 8.59
N GLY A 54 -3.70 13.69 8.96
CA GLY A 54 -2.75 14.78 8.88
C GLY A 54 -2.46 15.33 10.26
N ALA A 55 -1.76 16.47 10.35
CA ALA A 55 -1.31 17.03 11.62
C ALA A 55 -2.46 17.34 12.60
N ASP A 56 -3.60 17.82 12.11
CA ASP A 56 -4.72 18.26 12.97
C ASP A 56 -5.44 17.08 13.66
N ASN A 57 -5.45 15.89 13.07
CA ASN A 57 -6.12 14.72 13.62
C ASN A 57 -5.17 13.56 13.98
N TRP A 58 -3.86 13.79 13.92
CA TRP A 58 -2.83 12.81 14.26
C TRP A 58 -3.02 12.19 15.65
N ALA A 59 -3.24 13.01 16.68
CA ALA A 59 -3.36 12.52 18.05
C ALA A 59 -4.55 11.55 18.24
N ASN A 60 -5.68 11.86 17.60
CA ASN A 60 -6.85 10.97 17.61
C ASN A 60 -6.59 9.68 16.82
N TYR A 61 -5.98 9.79 15.64
CA TYR A 61 -5.63 8.64 14.82
C TYR A 61 -4.67 7.70 15.55
N ARG A 62 -3.66 8.25 16.23
CA ARG A 62 -2.75 7.48 17.09
C ARG A 62 -3.52 6.70 18.16
N ALA A 63 -4.33 7.39 18.95
CA ALA A 63 -5.04 6.77 20.07
C ALA A 63 -6.06 5.73 19.62
N GLU A 64 -6.90 6.05 18.63
CA GLU A 64 -8.04 5.23 18.24
C GLU A 64 -7.69 4.13 17.25
N THR A 65 -6.71 4.36 16.38
CA THR A 65 -6.34 3.41 15.32
C THR A 65 -5.05 2.69 15.64
N ILE A 66 -3.93 3.40 15.86
CA ILE A 66 -2.63 2.74 16.03
C ILE A 66 -2.55 1.99 17.36
N GLU A 67 -2.88 2.67 18.46
CA GLU A 67 -2.82 2.10 19.81
C GLU A 67 -4.07 1.29 20.16
N GLY A 68 -5.20 1.57 19.48
CA GLY A 68 -6.47 0.87 19.70
C GLY A 68 -6.62 -0.46 18.99
N SER A 69 -5.76 -0.78 18.02
CA SER A 69 -5.89 -1.97 17.18
C SER A 69 -4.87 -3.05 17.52
N ARG A 70 -5.24 -4.31 17.33
CA ARG A 70 -4.32 -5.46 17.35
C ARG A 70 -3.45 -5.50 16.11
N THR A 71 -3.99 -5.15 14.95
CA THR A 71 -3.25 -4.97 13.70
C THR A 71 -2.16 -3.92 13.90
N ARG A 72 -0.93 -4.24 13.50
CA ARG A 72 0.15 -3.22 13.52
C ARG A 72 -0.12 -2.21 12.42
N VAL A 73 -0.48 -0.99 12.82
CA VAL A 73 -0.68 0.12 11.88
C VAL A 73 0.53 1.05 11.91
N ARG A 74 0.93 1.52 10.73
CA ARG A 74 1.87 2.62 10.53
C ARG A 74 1.19 3.68 9.66
N LEU A 75 1.64 4.91 9.75
CA LEU A 75 1.06 6.03 9.01
C LEU A 75 2.09 6.61 8.02
N ALA A 76 1.71 6.73 6.76
CA ALA A 76 2.22 7.76 5.89
C ALA A 76 1.31 8.98 6.09
N ILE A 77 1.78 9.96 6.87
CA ILE A 77 0.96 11.12 7.23
C ILE A 77 0.68 11.98 6.00
N SER A 78 -0.56 12.46 5.84
CA SER A 78 -0.87 13.39 4.76
C SER A 78 -0.13 14.71 4.95
N ILE A 79 0.41 15.28 3.86
CA ILE A 79 0.89 16.67 3.87
C ILE A 79 -0.25 17.67 4.12
N SER A 80 -1.49 17.30 3.85
CA SER A 80 -2.67 18.05 4.25
C SER A 80 -2.92 17.87 5.74
N ARG A 81 -3.09 18.99 6.46
CA ARG A 81 -3.36 19.00 7.90
C ARG A 81 -4.54 18.13 8.32
N HIS A 82 -5.52 17.96 7.43
CA HIS A 82 -6.76 17.23 7.70
C HIS A 82 -6.70 15.76 7.32
N GLY A 83 -5.68 15.31 6.56
CA GLY A 83 -5.69 13.97 5.97
C GLY A 83 -6.95 13.75 5.13
N GLU A 84 -7.51 12.55 5.20
CA GLU A 84 -8.74 12.17 4.50
C GLU A 84 -10.02 12.39 5.34
N SER A 85 -10.00 13.35 6.28
CA SER A 85 -11.13 13.58 7.20
C SER A 85 -12.24 14.48 6.63
N THR A 86 -12.03 15.08 5.46
CA THR A 86 -13.00 15.99 4.85
C THR A 86 -13.66 15.36 3.63
N ASP A 87 -14.86 15.85 3.23
CA ASP A 87 -15.55 15.39 2.01
C ASP A 87 -14.86 15.89 0.71
N ARG A 88 -14.02 16.92 0.81
CA ARG A 88 -13.24 17.45 -0.31
C ARG A 88 -12.01 16.57 -0.58
N PRO A 89 -11.43 16.63 -1.80
CA PRO A 89 -10.11 16.05 -2.06
C PRO A 89 -9.07 16.57 -1.05
N CYS A 90 -8.21 15.71 -0.54
CA CYS A 90 -7.32 16.06 0.58
C CYS A 90 -6.30 17.16 0.26
N LEU A 91 -5.95 17.34 -1.02
CA LEU A 91 -5.02 18.38 -1.47
C LEU A 91 -5.70 19.57 -2.17
N ASP A 92 -7.04 19.63 -2.20
CA ASP A 92 -7.82 20.59 -2.99
C ASP A 92 -7.60 22.07 -2.60
N ASP A 93 -7.13 22.31 -1.37
CA ASP A 93 -6.81 23.65 -0.88
C ASP A 93 -5.36 23.71 -0.40
N LEU A 94 -4.54 24.48 -1.11
CA LEU A 94 -3.12 24.65 -0.75
C LEU A 94 -2.90 25.23 0.65
N ALA A 95 -3.87 25.95 1.21
CA ALA A 95 -3.81 26.43 2.58
C ALA A 95 -3.90 25.31 3.63
N TRP A 96 -4.29 24.11 3.23
CA TRP A 96 -4.28 22.93 4.08
C TRP A 96 -2.93 22.22 4.13
N LEU A 97 -2.04 22.51 3.17
CA LEU A 97 -0.71 21.91 3.10
C LEU A 97 0.25 22.68 4.00
N ASP A 98 0.66 22.05 5.09
CA ASP A 98 1.44 22.72 6.15
C ASP A 98 2.66 21.88 6.50
N VAL A 99 3.81 22.35 6.01
CA VAL A 99 5.11 21.67 6.21
C VAL A 99 5.50 21.62 7.69
N ASP A 100 5.37 22.74 8.40
CA ASP A 100 5.78 22.83 9.79
C ASP A 100 4.92 21.92 10.69
N ALA A 101 3.59 21.96 10.50
CA ALA A 101 2.69 21.09 11.24
C ALA A 101 2.93 19.58 10.92
N CYS A 102 3.23 19.24 9.66
CA CYS A 102 3.59 17.87 9.27
C CYS A 102 4.89 17.42 9.96
N VAL A 103 5.91 18.27 9.98
CA VAL A 103 7.21 18.00 10.65
C VAL A 103 7.03 17.81 12.15
N GLU A 104 6.23 18.67 12.80
CA GLU A 104 5.93 18.55 14.24
C GLU A 104 5.19 17.23 14.56
N ALA A 105 4.19 16.85 13.75
CA ALA A 105 3.48 15.59 13.91
C ALA A 105 4.40 14.38 13.73
N ILE A 106 5.32 14.41 12.76
CA ILE A 106 6.31 13.35 12.56
C ILE A 106 7.26 13.26 13.77
N ALA A 107 7.69 14.39 14.32
CA ALA A 107 8.56 14.40 15.51
C ALA A 107 7.86 13.82 16.75
N ASP A 108 6.55 14.08 16.93
CA ASP A 108 5.74 13.50 18.00
C ASP A 108 5.46 12.00 17.79
N GLY A 109 5.21 11.61 16.53
CA GLY A 109 4.84 10.24 16.17
C GLY A 109 6.00 9.27 16.06
N ASP A 110 7.20 9.79 15.84
CA ASP A 110 8.45 9.03 15.66
C ASP A 110 8.25 7.80 14.75
N GLU A 111 8.57 6.59 15.21
CA GLU A 111 8.49 5.35 14.43
C GLU A 111 7.06 4.97 13.99
N LEU A 112 6.01 5.55 14.58
CA LEU A 112 4.63 5.31 14.19
C LEU A 112 4.28 5.98 12.86
N ILE A 113 4.97 7.07 12.51
CA ILE A 113 4.85 7.77 11.23
C ILE A 113 6.03 7.37 10.35
N TRP A 114 5.78 6.46 9.42
CA TRP A 114 6.80 5.96 8.51
C TRP A 114 7.28 7.00 7.50
N GLY A 115 6.36 7.77 6.94
CA GLY A 115 6.64 8.70 5.85
C GLY A 115 5.50 9.68 5.62
N ILE A 116 5.49 10.31 4.46
CA ILE A 116 4.51 11.32 4.07
C ILE A 116 3.74 10.85 2.84
N ALA A 117 2.42 10.89 2.89
CA ALA A 117 1.54 10.59 1.78
C ALA A 117 1.22 11.85 0.98
N VAL A 118 1.40 11.78 -0.34
CA VAL A 118 0.98 12.81 -1.28
C VAL A 118 0.45 12.16 -2.56
N ASN A 119 -0.86 12.14 -2.72
CA ASN A 119 -1.51 11.62 -3.91
C ASN A 119 -1.86 12.75 -4.86
N CYS A 120 -1.04 12.94 -5.90
CA CYS A 120 -1.21 14.00 -6.89
C CYS A 120 -2.21 13.68 -8.01
N SER A 121 -2.91 12.53 -7.97
CA SER A 121 -3.96 12.21 -8.93
C SER A 121 -5.05 13.29 -8.98
N ARG A 122 -5.75 13.42 -10.10
CA ARG A 122 -6.84 14.41 -10.24
C ARG A 122 -7.89 14.29 -9.14
N ALA A 123 -8.17 13.06 -8.73
CA ALA A 123 -9.15 12.81 -7.68
C ALA A 123 -8.74 13.38 -6.32
N SER A 124 -7.45 13.33 -5.98
CA SER A 124 -6.92 13.76 -4.67
C SER A 124 -6.43 15.21 -4.67
N ALA A 125 -5.86 15.70 -5.78
CA ALA A 125 -5.40 17.08 -5.90
C ALA A 125 -6.56 18.06 -6.11
N GLY A 126 -7.69 17.62 -6.68
CA GLY A 126 -8.80 18.51 -6.97
C GLY A 126 -8.38 19.66 -7.89
N ALA A 127 -8.63 20.90 -7.44
CA ALA A 127 -8.29 22.12 -8.18
C ALA A 127 -6.87 22.65 -7.86
N ALA A 128 -6.18 22.09 -6.87
CA ALA A 128 -4.84 22.55 -6.49
C ALA A 128 -3.76 22.15 -7.51
N ASP A 129 -2.69 22.94 -7.57
CA ASP A 129 -1.52 22.60 -8.36
C ASP A 129 -0.79 21.41 -7.74
N PRO A 130 -0.76 20.23 -8.41
CA PRO A 130 -0.12 19.04 -7.88
C PRO A 130 1.39 19.18 -7.75
N ARG A 131 2.04 20.07 -8.53
CA ARG A 131 3.47 20.33 -8.45
C ARG A 131 3.82 20.96 -7.11
N LEU A 132 3.06 21.97 -6.72
CA LEU A 132 3.27 22.65 -5.44
C LEU A 132 2.98 21.71 -4.26
N ALA A 133 1.96 20.85 -4.36
CA ALA A 133 1.68 19.85 -3.33
C ALA A 133 2.86 18.88 -3.14
N LEU A 134 3.46 18.40 -4.24
CA LEU A 134 4.65 17.55 -4.17
C LEU A 134 5.87 18.31 -3.62
N GLU A 135 6.08 19.56 -4.02
CA GLU A 135 7.19 20.38 -3.51
C GLU A 135 7.12 20.54 -2.00
N LEU A 136 5.94 20.85 -1.43
CA LEU A 136 5.73 20.97 0.02
C LEU A 136 5.93 19.62 0.73
N ALA A 137 5.43 18.53 0.17
CA ALA A 137 5.67 17.19 0.71
C ALA A 137 7.16 16.82 0.71
N LEU A 138 7.89 17.16 -0.34
CA LEU A 138 9.35 16.96 -0.42
C LEU A 138 10.12 17.84 0.57
N GLU A 139 9.64 19.04 0.86
CA GLU A 139 10.24 19.91 1.89
C GLU A 139 10.11 19.26 3.27
N ALA A 140 8.92 18.83 3.67
CA ALA A 140 8.69 18.10 4.91
C ALA A 140 9.50 16.80 4.97
N ALA A 141 9.58 16.07 3.85
CA ALA A 141 10.32 14.83 3.74
C ALA A 141 11.84 15.01 3.89
N ARG A 142 12.39 16.12 3.39
CA ARG A 142 13.81 16.48 3.61
C ARG A 142 14.07 16.90 5.06
N ALA A 143 13.18 17.70 5.65
CA ALA A 143 13.30 18.17 7.03
C ALA A 143 13.28 17.00 8.05
N THR A 144 12.52 15.95 7.76
CA THR A 144 12.34 14.80 8.66
C THR A 144 13.15 13.57 8.27
N ASN A 145 13.81 13.58 7.12
CA ASN A 145 14.45 12.41 6.51
C ASN A 145 13.50 11.20 6.36
N ARG A 146 12.22 11.47 6.11
CA ARG A 146 11.20 10.43 5.87
C ARG A 146 10.96 10.25 4.37
N PRO A 147 10.59 9.03 3.92
CA PRO A 147 10.22 8.79 2.52
C PRO A 147 8.82 9.33 2.19
N LEU A 148 8.52 9.37 0.88
CA LEU A 148 7.18 9.64 0.37
C LEU A 148 6.47 8.33 -0.03
N LEU A 149 5.16 8.29 0.18
CA LEU A 149 4.23 7.45 -0.55
C LEU A 149 3.51 8.33 -1.58
N PHE A 150 3.88 8.19 -2.84
CA PHE A 150 3.53 9.13 -3.90
C PHE A 150 2.55 8.50 -4.90
N GLY A 151 1.37 9.11 -5.05
CA GLY A 151 0.42 8.81 -6.12
C GLY A 151 0.67 9.69 -7.34
N LEU A 152 0.94 9.06 -8.49
CA LEU A 152 1.22 9.75 -9.74
C LEU A 152 0.06 10.63 -10.23
N ARG A 153 0.38 11.84 -10.74
CA ARG A 153 -0.51 12.64 -11.58
C ARG A 153 -0.60 12.02 -12.97
N GLU A 154 -1.74 12.17 -13.60
CA GLU A 154 -1.96 11.74 -14.96
C GLU A 154 -0.97 12.44 -15.92
N PRO A 155 -0.32 11.70 -16.86
CA PRO A 155 0.81 12.21 -17.63
C PRO A 155 0.44 13.27 -18.68
N ASP A 156 -0.82 13.38 -19.04
CA ASP A 156 -1.34 14.42 -19.93
C ASP A 156 -1.42 15.80 -19.25
N ASP A 157 -1.45 15.85 -17.90
CA ASP A 157 -1.35 17.09 -17.13
C ASP A 157 0.10 17.40 -16.72
N TRP A 158 0.87 16.34 -16.41
CA TRP A 158 2.22 16.46 -15.88
C TRP A 158 3.03 15.22 -16.27
N PRO A 159 4.01 15.34 -17.20
CA PRO A 159 4.78 14.19 -17.67
C PRO A 159 5.42 13.37 -16.56
N PHE A 160 5.37 12.04 -16.65
CA PHE A 160 5.96 11.15 -15.65
C PHE A 160 7.45 11.38 -15.43
N ALA A 161 8.20 11.70 -16.49
CA ALA A 161 9.62 12.02 -16.38
C ALA A 161 9.87 13.16 -15.36
N GLU A 162 9.09 14.26 -15.47
CA GLU A 162 9.22 15.40 -14.56
C GLU A 162 8.84 15.03 -13.12
N GLN A 163 7.77 14.24 -12.93
CA GLN A 163 7.35 13.80 -11.60
C GLN A 163 8.40 12.92 -10.95
N LEU A 164 8.88 11.91 -11.69
CA LEU A 164 9.84 10.93 -11.18
C LEU A 164 11.22 11.53 -10.90
N GLU A 165 11.64 12.57 -11.65
CA GLU A 165 12.90 13.28 -11.41
C GLU A 165 12.95 13.99 -10.05
N LEU A 166 11.80 14.39 -9.50
CA LEU A 166 11.71 15.05 -8.20
C LEU A 166 11.87 14.08 -7.03
N LEU A 167 11.57 12.78 -7.24
CA LEU A 167 11.59 11.76 -6.20
C LEU A 167 13.01 11.34 -5.82
N ARG A 168 13.14 10.87 -4.57
CA ARG A 168 14.41 10.50 -3.94
C ARG A 168 14.50 8.97 -3.78
N PRO A 169 15.72 8.41 -3.71
CA PRO A 169 15.88 7.00 -3.34
C PRO A 169 15.13 6.67 -2.06
N GLY A 170 14.33 5.59 -2.11
CA GLY A 170 13.48 5.14 -1.00
C GLY A 170 12.05 5.71 -1.02
N ASP A 171 11.74 6.72 -1.85
CA ASP A 171 10.36 7.13 -2.08
C ASP A 171 9.61 6.02 -2.85
N VAL A 172 8.33 5.82 -2.53
CA VAL A 172 7.48 4.77 -3.10
C VAL A 172 6.44 5.39 -4.01
N VAL A 173 6.44 5.00 -5.28
CA VAL A 173 5.39 5.30 -6.24
C VAL A 173 4.32 4.23 -6.15
N THR A 174 3.06 4.63 -5.98
CA THR A 174 1.91 3.71 -5.93
C THR A 174 0.93 3.95 -7.08
N TYR A 175 -0.09 3.09 -7.22
CA TYR A 175 -1.03 3.06 -8.35
C TYR A 175 -0.34 2.81 -9.70
N THR A 176 0.61 1.88 -9.70
CA THR A 176 1.57 1.70 -10.78
C THR A 176 0.97 1.15 -12.07
N PHE A 177 0.06 0.17 -11.97
CA PHE A 177 -0.45 -0.58 -13.12
C PHE A 177 -1.82 -0.06 -13.60
N ARG A 178 -1.92 1.26 -13.79
CA ARG A 178 -3.08 1.88 -14.45
C ARG A 178 -3.00 1.63 -15.96
N ARG A 179 -4.17 1.53 -16.60
CA ARG A 179 -4.26 1.42 -18.06
C ARG A 179 -3.62 2.62 -18.77
N GLU A 180 -2.93 2.36 -19.89
CA GLU A 180 -2.42 3.41 -20.76
C GLU A 180 -3.53 4.45 -21.10
N PRO A 181 -3.22 5.76 -21.11
CA PRO A 181 -1.88 6.37 -20.99
C PRO A 181 -1.43 6.63 -19.53
N HIS A 182 -2.22 6.26 -18.52
CA HIS A 182 -2.04 6.70 -17.12
C HIS A 182 -1.16 5.79 -16.26
N GLY A 183 -0.65 4.68 -16.85
CA GLY A 183 0.24 3.72 -16.21
C GLY A 183 1.70 3.87 -16.59
N ILE A 184 2.51 3.01 -15.98
CA ILE A 184 3.96 2.97 -16.21
C ILE A 184 4.35 2.32 -17.54
N VAL A 185 3.43 1.69 -18.24
CA VAL A 185 3.64 1.06 -19.56
C VAL A 185 3.15 1.98 -20.66
N ALA A 186 3.78 1.96 -21.81
CA ALA A 186 3.36 2.63 -23.02
C ALA A 186 3.73 1.78 -24.24
N GLY A 187 2.77 1.51 -25.11
CA GLY A 187 3.00 0.68 -26.28
C GLY A 187 3.49 -0.75 -25.93
N GLY A 188 3.03 -1.31 -24.82
CA GLY A 188 3.41 -2.64 -24.33
C GLY A 188 4.81 -2.75 -23.72
N ARG A 189 5.48 -1.63 -23.41
CA ARG A 189 6.80 -1.57 -22.77
C ARG A 189 6.81 -0.63 -21.59
N VAL A 190 7.60 -0.95 -20.57
CA VAL A 190 7.81 -0.02 -19.44
C VAL A 190 8.49 1.25 -19.94
N ARG A 191 7.97 2.40 -19.54
CA ARG A 191 8.48 3.71 -19.93
C ARG A 191 9.94 3.88 -19.49
N PRO A 192 10.83 4.41 -20.35
CA PRO A 192 12.25 4.58 -20.01
C PRO A 192 12.49 5.40 -18.75
N GLU A 193 11.70 6.44 -18.52
CA GLU A 193 11.77 7.28 -17.32
C GLU A 193 11.44 6.51 -16.03
N VAL A 194 10.57 5.50 -16.11
CA VAL A 194 10.21 4.62 -15.00
C VAL A 194 11.36 3.66 -14.67
N VAL A 195 11.98 3.08 -15.70
CA VAL A 195 13.18 2.24 -15.54
C VAL A 195 14.32 3.05 -14.90
N ALA A 196 14.59 4.25 -15.41
CA ALA A 196 15.62 5.14 -14.88
C ALA A 196 15.31 5.56 -13.42
N ALA A 197 14.03 5.75 -13.05
CA ALA A 197 13.64 6.05 -11.69
C ALA A 197 13.94 4.88 -10.75
N ARG A 198 13.64 3.63 -11.14
CA ARG A 198 14.00 2.43 -10.36
C ARG A 198 15.52 2.30 -10.18
N GLU A 199 16.30 2.57 -11.21
CA GLU A 199 17.77 2.55 -11.11
C GLU A 199 18.31 3.59 -10.13
N ARG A 200 17.61 4.70 -9.91
CA ARG A 200 17.92 5.69 -8.87
C ARG A 200 17.46 5.28 -7.47
N GLY A 201 16.75 4.16 -7.32
CA GLY A 201 16.27 3.65 -6.02
C GLY A 201 14.85 4.07 -5.65
N ILE A 202 14.05 4.54 -6.62
CA ILE A 202 12.60 4.73 -6.43
C ILE A 202 11.92 3.34 -6.43
N LEU A 203 10.98 3.13 -5.53
CA LEU A 203 10.24 1.89 -5.37
C LEU A 203 8.86 1.97 -6.01
N PHE A 204 8.34 0.84 -6.46
CA PHE A 204 7.06 0.78 -7.16
C PHE A 204 6.13 -0.22 -6.48
N ASP A 205 4.97 0.28 -6.05
CA ASP A 205 3.93 -0.45 -5.34
C ASP A 205 2.68 -0.61 -6.21
N VAL A 206 1.98 -1.72 -6.05
CA VAL A 206 0.75 -2.00 -6.82
C VAL A 206 -0.32 -0.94 -6.57
N GLY A 207 -0.71 -0.71 -5.31
CA GLY A 207 -1.78 0.21 -4.95
C GLY A 207 -3.06 -0.09 -5.71
N HIS A 208 -3.64 -1.28 -5.53
CA HIS A 208 -4.70 -1.80 -6.41
C HIS A 208 -5.92 -0.86 -6.50
N GLY A 209 -6.59 -0.59 -5.37
CA GLY A 209 -7.77 0.25 -5.31
C GLY A 209 -8.84 -0.10 -6.35
N MET A 210 -9.58 0.93 -6.79
CA MET A 210 -10.59 0.81 -7.85
C MET A 210 -10.08 1.23 -9.23
N GLY A 211 -8.86 1.72 -9.35
CA GLY A 211 -8.33 2.29 -10.58
C GLY A 211 -6.97 1.76 -11.04
N SER A 212 -6.32 0.92 -10.27
CA SER A 212 -4.92 0.54 -10.49
C SER A 212 -4.68 -0.94 -10.34
N LEU A 213 -5.09 -1.71 -11.27
CA LEU A 213 -4.57 -3.00 -11.68
C LEU A 213 -5.26 -3.37 -12.96
N ASP A 214 -4.59 -3.08 -14.07
CA ASP A 214 -4.93 -3.58 -15.39
C ASP A 214 -4.04 -4.78 -15.69
N PHE A 215 -4.62 -5.91 -16.12
CA PHE A 215 -3.84 -7.13 -16.38
C PHE A 215 -2.87 -6.97 -17.55
N ASP A 216 -3.29 -6.29 -18.62
CA ASP A 216 -2.45 -6.16 -19.81
C ASP A 216 -1.21 -5.29 -19.49
N GLU A 217 -1.37 -4.23 -18.68
CA GLU A 217 -0.28 -3.39 -18.19
C GLU A 217 0.67 -4.15 -17.25
N LEU A 218 0.12 -4.92 -16.33
CA LEU A 218 0.90 -5.74 -15.40
C LEU A 218 1.71 -6.81 -16.13
N GLU A 219 1.06 -7.56 -17.04
CA GLU A 219 1.71 -8.60 -17.85
C GLU A 219 2.83 -8.02 -18.73
N ALA A 220 2.61 -6.85 -19.35
CA ALA A 220 3.63 -6.16 -20.14
C ALA A 220 4.82 -5.73 -19.27
N ALA A 221 4.57 -5.20 -18.07
CA ALA A 221 5.63 -4.82 -17.14
C ALA A 221 6.43 -6.05 -16.66
N LEU A 222 5.76 -7.15 -16.32
CA LEU A 222 6.43 -8.39 -15.93
C LEU A 222 7.28 -8.97 -17.06
N ALA A 223 6.78 -8.93 -18.30
CA ALA A 223 7.51 -9.38 -19.48
C ALA A 223 8.78 -8.54 -19.76
N ASP A 224 8.76 -7.26 -19.42
CA ASP A 224 9.92 -6.36 -19.47
C ASP A 224 10.88 -6.51 -18.27
N GLY A 225 10.61 -7.45 -17.35
CA GLY A 225 11.42 -7.66 -16.14
C GLY A 225 11.23 -6.57 -15.09
N PHE A 226 10.04 -5.94 -15.06
CA PHE A 226 9.70 -4.89 -14.12
C PHE A 226 8.56 -5.32 -13.16
N PRO A 227 8.81 -6.27 -12.23
CA PRO A 227 7.83 -6.62 -11.19
C PRO A 227 7.68 -5.46 -10.20
N PRO A 228 6.55 -5.34 -9.49
CA PRO A 228 6.42 -4.40 -8.39
C PRO A 228 7.36 -4.76 -7.22
N ASP A 229 7.81 -3.76 -6.46
CA ASP A 229 8.54 -3.97 -5.21
C ASP A 229 7.63 -4.50 -4.11
N THR A 230 6.39 -4.02 -4.05
CA THR A 230 5.37 -4.42 -3.08
C THR A 230 4.00 -4.59 -3.74
N ILE A 231 3.21 -5.45 -3.13
CA ILE A 231 1.81 -5.68 -3.51
C ILE A 231 0.95 -5.15 -2.38
N SER A 232 0.07 -4.21 -2.69
CA SER A 232 -0.82 -3.55 -1.75
C SER A 232 -2.24 -3.44 -2.30
N THR A 233 -3.20 -3.23 -1.41
CA THR A 233 -4.61 -3.31 -1.78
C THR A 233 -5.25 -1.97 -2.08
N ASP A 234 -4.79 -0.88 -1.47
CA ASP A 234 -5.57 0.35 -1.37
C ASP A 234 -7.01 0.03 -0.87
N GLN A 235 -7.11 -0.85 0.14
CA GLN A 235 -8.42 -1.23 0.71
C GLN A 235 -8.99 -0.10 1.55
N TYR A 236 -10.25 0.27 1.28
CA TYR A 236 -10.96 1.33 1.97
C TYR A 236 -12.47 1.03 2.05
N ALA A 237 -13.24 1.91 2.71
CA ALA A 237 -14.64 1.70 3.06
C ALA A 237 -15.55 1.18 1.93
N GLN A 238 -15.33 1.63 0.68
CA GLN A 238 -16.14 1.19 -0.46
C GLN A 238 -15.88 -0.27 -0.87
N HIS A 239 -14.78 -0.87 -0.43
CA HIS A 239 -14.48 -2.28 -0.68
C HIS A 239 -15.11 -3.23 0.35
N VAL A 240 -15.59 -2.71 1.48
CA VAL A 240 -16.19 -3.53 2.54
C VAL A 240 -17.44 -4.22 2.03
N GLY A 241 -17.48 -5.55 2.19
CA GLY A 241 -18.60 -6.37 1.72
C GLY A 241 -18.65 -6.59 0.21
N SER A 242 -17.61 -6.21 -0.54
CA SER A 242 -17.54 -6.48 -1.99
C SER A 242 -17.57 -7.97 -2.28
N THR A 243 -18.16 -8.33 -3.41
CA THR A 243 -18.17 -9.71 -3.91
C THR A 243 -17.73 -9.69 -5.38
N PRO A 244 -16.59 -10.32 -5.70
CA PRO A 244 -15.67 -11.02 -4.78
C PRO A 244 -14.97 -10.07 -3.81
N GLN A 245 -14.50 -10.61 -2.68
CA GLN A 245 -13.80 -9.84 -1.66
C GLN A 245 -12.56 -9.15 -2.23
N HIS A 246 -12.40 -7.86 -1.93
CA HIS A 246 -11.18 -7.10 -2.22
C HIS A 246 -10.25 -7.18 -1.00
N ASP A 247 -9.15 -7.91 -1.13
CA ASP A 247 -8.16 -8.10 -0.07
C ASP A 247 -6.77 -8.44 -0.62
N LEU A 248 -5.77 -8.48 0.24
CA LEU A 248 -4.40 -8.75 -0.15
C LEU A 248 -4.21 -10.15 -0.75
N PRO A 249 -4.76 -11.27 -0.19
CA PRO A 249 -4.65 -12.58 -0.81
C PRO A 249 -5.23 -12.65 -2.22
N ARG A 250 -6.34 -11.96 -2.49
CA ARG A 250 -6.90 -11.90 -3.83
C ARG A 250 -6.03 -11.06 -4.77
N THR A 251 -5.46 -9.97 -4.28
CA THR A 251 -4.50 -9.17 -5.06
C THR A 251 -3.27 -9.99 -5.40
N MET A 252 -2.68 -10.73 -4.45
CA MET A 252 -1.59 -11.70 -4.69
C MET A 252 -1.95 -12.70 -5.79
N SER A 253 -3.19 -13.21 -5.77
CA SER A 253 -3.68 -14.17 -6.76
C SER A 253 -3.74 -13.57 -8.16
N LYS A 254 -4.08 -12.28 -8.30
CA LYS A 254 -4.04 -11.57 -9.58
C LYS A 254 -2.62 -11.45 -10.13
N LEU A 255 -1.64 -11.16 -9.27
CA LEU A 255 -0.22 -11.12 -9.67
C LEU A 255 0.27 -12.50 -10.12
N LEU A 256 -0.15 -13.57 -9.44
CA LEU A 256 0.15 -14.95 -9.84
C LEU A 256 -0.45 -15.28 -11.20
N ALA A 257 -1.71 -14.93 -11.44
CA ALA A 257 -2.41 -15.15 -12.71
C ALA A 257 -1.78 -14.37 -13.87
N ALA A 258 -1.21 -13.20 -13.59
CA ALA A 258 -0.44 -12.41 -14.55
C ALA A 258 0.99 -12.93 -14.80
N GLY A 259 1.41 -13.99 -14.09
CA GLY A 259 2.70 -14.65 -14.31
C GLY A 259 3.83 -14.23 -13.38
N MET A 260 3.57 -13.46 -12.33
CA MET A 260 4.58 -13.18 -11.30
C MET A 260 4.90 -14.45 -10.51
N PRO A 261 6.19 -14.81 -10.29
CA PRO A 261 6.56 -16.00 -9.52
C PRO A 261 6.03 -15.95 -8.09
N GLU A 262 5.55 -17.09 -7.58
CA GLU A 262 4.99 -17.21 -6.22
C GLU A 262 5.96 -16.73 -5.13
N SER A 263 7.25 -17.07 -5.25
CA SER A 263 8.28 -16.63 -4.30
C SER A 263 8.43 -15.11 -4.25
N ASP A 264 8.29 -14.45 -5.40
CA ASP A 264 8.39 -12.99 -5.49
C ASP A 264 7.13 -12.32 -4.95
N ILE A 265 5.95 -12.92 -5.18
CA ILE A 265 4.69 -12.49 -4.57
C ILE A 265 4.79 -12.56 -3.05
N PHE A 266 5.23 -13.69 -2.49
CA PHE A 266 5.36 -13.85 -1.03
C PHE A 266 6.34 -12.84 -0.44
N ARG A 267 7.47 -12.61 -1.11
CA ARG A 267 8.41 -11.56 -0.72
C ARG A 267 7.78 -10.16 -0.75
N ALA A 268 7.03 -9.84 -1.80
CA ALA A 268 6.39 -8.54 -2.01
C ALA A 268 5.25 -8.21 -1.03
N VAL A 269 4.76 -9.21 -0.28
CA VAL A 269 3.72 -9.04 0.77
C VAL A 269 4.20 -9.38 2.18
N THR A 270 5.49 -9.67 2.36
CA THR A 270 6.06 -10.02 3.67
C THR A 270 7.34 -9.26 3.94
N SER A 271 8.51 -9.83 3.57
CA SER A 271 9.82 -9.29 3.93
C SER A 271 10.11 -7.95 3.25
N ARG A 272 9.72 -7.76 1.99
CA ARG A 272 10.02 -6.53 1.28
C ARG A 272 9.29 -5.30 1.84
N PRO A 273 7.97 -5.31 2.04
CA PRO A 273 7.31 -4.18 2.68
C PRO A 273 7.74 -4.00 4.14
N ALA A 274 8.05 -5.06 4.89
CA ALA A 274 8.60 -4.95 6.24
C ALA A 274 9.96 -4.24 6.25
N GLU A 275 10.83 -4.53 5.27
CA GLU A 275 12.11 -3.84 5.07
C GLU A 275 11.90 -2.34 4.79
N ILE A 276 11.00 -2.01 3.86
CA ILE A 276 10.66 -0.63 3.48
C ILE A 276 10.12 0.16 4.69
N LEU A 277 9.30 -0.48 5.52
CA LEU A 277 8.75 0.13 6.73
C LEU A 277 9.74 0.21 7.90
N GLY A 278 10.95 -0.35 7.78
CA GLY A 278 11.92 -0.44 8.87
C GLY A 278 11.52 -1.43 9.97
N LEU A 279 10.64 -2.38 9.66
CA LEU A 279 10.05 -3.34 10.60
C LEU A 279 10.62 -4.76 10.49
N SER A 280 11.79 -4.97 9.85
CA SER A 280 12.34 -6.31 9.58
C SER A 280 12.54 -7.18 10.84
N GLU A 281 12.71 -6.56 12.02
CA GLU A 281 12.78 -7.28 13.29
C GLU A 281 11.41 -7.63 13.88
N GLN A 282 10.35 -6.95 13.45
CA GLN A 282 9.01 -7.04 14.01
C GLN A 282 8.00 -7.72 13.07
N ALA A 283 8.25 -7.74 11.76
CA ALA A 283 7.36 -8.27 10.73
C ALA A 283 8.16 -8.88 9.55
N GLY A 284 7.46 -9.60 8.67
CA GLY A 284 7.99 -10.08 7.40
C GLY A 284 8.95 -11.25 7.47
N GLY A 285 9.20 -11.84 8.65
CA GLY A 285 10.12 -12.96 8.81
C GLY A 285 9.65 -14.04 9.79
N LEU A 286 10.14 -15.28 9.60
CA LEU A 286 9.90 -16.44 10.47
C LEU A 286 11.19 -16.77 11.22
N ARG A 287 11.56 -15.95 12.21
CA ARG A 287 12.78 -16.14 12.99
C ARG A 287 12.44 -16.52 14.44
N PRO A 288 13.19 -17.45 15.07
CA PRO A 288 13.05 -17.68 16.50
C PRO A 288 13.26 -16.39 17.29
N GLY A 289 12.32 -16.07 18.18
CA GLY A 289 12.35 -14.84 19.00
C GLY A 289 11.67 -13.61 18.39
N ALA A 290 11.27 -13.67 17.10
CA ALA A 290 10.43 -12.64 16.51
C ALA A 290 8.98 -12.76 17.02
N PRO A 291 8.18 -11.67 16.95
CA PRO A 291 6.74 -11.75 17.19
C PRO A 291 6.10 -12.84 16.31
N ALA A 292 5.17 -13.61 16.88
CA ALA A 292 4.49 -14.67 16.15
C ALA A 292 3.33 -14.10 15.29
N ASP A 293 3.69 -13.23 14.35
CA ASP A 293 2.81 -12.73 13.31
C ASP A 293 2.86 -13.72 12.15
N LEU A 294 1.83 -14.55 12.01
CA LEU A 294 1.81 -15.68 11.07
C LEU A 294 0.52 -15.69 10.25
N THR A 295 0.63 -16.07 9.00
CA THR A 295 -0.51 -16.29 8.11
C THR A 295 -0.39 -17.63 7.41
N LEU A 296 -1.45 -18.43 7.48
CA LEU A 296 -1.62 -19.62 6.69
C LEU A 296 -2.59 -19.36 5.56
N LEU A 297 -2.16 -19.66 4.35
CA LEU A 297 -2.97 -19.52 3.13
C LEU A 297 -3.16 -20.89 2.48
N ASN A 298 -4.41 -21.23 2.14
CA ASN A 298 -4.70 -22.26 1.16
C ASN A 298 -4.72 -21.65 -0.23
N PHE A 299 -4.50 -22.48 -1.26
CA PHE A 299 -4.68 -22.09 -2.64
C PHE A 299 -5.86 -22.87 -3.24
N ARG A 300 -6.98 -22.17 -3.49
CA ARG A 300 -8.18 -22.75 -4.08
C ARG A 300 -8.08 -22.69 -5.60
N VAL A 301 -7.83 -23.84 -6.23
CA VAL A 301 -7.63 -23.96 -7.69
C VAL A 301 -8.90 -23.77 -8.51
N ASP A 302 -10.07 -24.03 -7.92
CA ASP A 302 -11.39 -23.93 -8.54
C ASP A 302 -12.09 -22.59 -8.27
N ALA A 303 -11.33 -21.57 -7.88
CA ALA A 303 -11.85 -20.22 -7.67
C ALA A 303 -12.38 -19.62 -8.97
N PRO A 304 -13.41 -18.75 -8.91
CA PRO A 304 -13.86 -18.00 -10.07
C PRO A 304 -12.71 -17.20 -10.70
N PRO A 305 -12.77 -16.91 -12.01
CA PRO A 305 -11.77 -16.08 -12.67
C PRO A 305 -11.49 -14.78 -11.90
N LEU A 306 -10.23 -14.38 -11.93
CA LEU A 306 -9.79 -13.13 -11.31
C LEU A 306 -10.04 -12.00 -12.30
N GLU A 307 -10.62 -10.91 -11.82
CA GLU A 307 -11.01 -9.76 -12.63
C GLU A 307 -10.19 -8.54 -12.22
N ASP A 308 -9.69 -7.77 -13.18
CA ASP A 308 -9.04 -6.49 -12.96
C ASP A 308 -10.06 -5.35 -12.77
N VAL A 309 -9.58 -4.10 -12.62
CA VAL A 309 -10.45 -2.93 -12.42
C VAL A 309 -11.26 -2.52 -13.66
N HIS A 310 -10.98 -3.14 -14.80
CA HIS A 310 -11.66 -2.87 -16.09
C HIS A 310 -12.53 -4.03 -16.58
N GLY A 311 -12.68 -5.09 -15.77
CA GLY A 311 -13.46 -6.25 -16.12
C GLY A 311 -12.71 -7.28 -17.00
N THR A 312 -11.39 -7.09 -17.22
CA THR A 312 -10.58 -8.11 -17.89
C THR A 312 -10.36 -9.27 -16.93
N THR A 313 -10.53 -10.50 -17.40
CA THR A 313 -10.43 -11.69 -16.56
C THR A 313 -9.22 -12.53 -16.88
N ARG A 314 -8.65 -13.17 -15.87
CA ARG A 314 -7.64 -14.23 -16.01
C ARG A 314 -8.08 -15.48 -15.27
N PRO A 315 -7.89 -16.68 -15.87
CA PRO A 315 -8.08 -17.92 -15.14
C PRO A 315 -7.02 -18.04 -14.06
N GLY A 316 -7.37 -18.66 -12.96
CA GLY A 316 -6.41 -18.93 -11.88
C GLY A 316 -7.10 -19.30 -10.59
N GLY A 317 -6.34 -19.85 -9.67
CA GLY A 317 -6.78 -20.09 -8.31
C GLY A 317 -6.72 -18.81 -7.46
N CYS A 318 -7.13 -18.92 -6.21
CA CYS A 318 -7.12 -17.82 -5.27
C CYS A 318 -6.50 -18.25 -3.94
N PHE A 319 -5.57 -17.45 -3.42
CA PHE A 319 -5.11 -17.59 -2.04
C PHE A 319 -6.26 -17.22 -1.09
N GLU A 320 -6.47 -18.05 -0.09
CA GLU A 320 -7.49 -17.85 0.95
C GLU A 320 -6.87 -17.99 2.33
N PRO A 321 -7.06 -17.04 3.25
CA PRO A 321 -6.52 -17.14 4.59
C PRO A 321 -7.27 -18.20 5.40
N VAL A 322 -6.52 -19.08 6.07
CA VAL A 322 -7.05 -20.17 6.92
C VAL A 322 -6.86 -19.85 8.39
N LEU A 323 -5.73 -19.24 8.71
CA LEU A 323 -5.39 -18.82 10.06
C LEU A 323 -4.50 -17.59 10.01
N THR A 324 -4.80 -16.64 10.87
CA THR A 324 -3.92 -15.50 11.14
C THR A 324 -3.61 -15.46 12.63
N LEU A 325 -2.35 -15.30 12.96
CA LEU A 325 -1.89 -15.02 14.32
C LEU A 325 -1.22 -13.66 14.34
N ARG A 326 -1.59 -12.84 15.29
CA ARG A 326 -0.95 -11.58 15.59
C ARG A 326 -0.39 -11.65 17.00
N ASP A 327 0.93 -11.58 17.12
CA ASP A 327 1.67 -11.73 18.39
C ASP A 327 1.34 -13.06 19.11
N GLY A 328 1.16 -14.14 18.32
CA GLY A 328 0.79 -15.47 18.80
C GLY A 328 -0.68 -15.68 19.16
N GLU A 329 -1.50 -14.66 19.05
CA GLU A 329 -2.94 -14.73 19.28
C GLU A 329 -3.74 -14.79 17.97
N ARG A 330 -4.86 -15.55 18.00
CA ARG A 330 -5.76 -15.72 16.83
C ARG A 330 -6.75 -14.56 16.73
#